data_5a7578fb024f7aad73865f8f4eb64eba
#
_entry.id   5a7578fb024f7aad73865f8f4eb64eba
#
_cell.length_a   1.000
_cell.length_b   1.000
_cell.length_c   1.000
_cell.angle_alpha   90.00
_cell.angle_beta   90.00
_cell.angle_gamma   90.00
#
_symmetry.space_group_name_H-M   'P 1'
#
loop_
_entity.id
_entity.type
_entity.pdbx_description
1 polymer ?
#
loop_
_entity_poly.entity_id
_entity_poly.type
_entity_poly.pdbx_seq_one_letter_code
_entity_poly.pdbx_strand_id
1 'polypeptide(L)'
;SCAGHPRLETPNIDALAQRGVLFPKAYCQSPVCGGSRMSFYTGRYNFTHGASWNGIPLNIGEKTLGDYLRPLDYRVALVGKTHMNADIEGMERLNIDRKSPEAVLASECGFEPYERDDGLWGWSDDFIPNDLAYNNYLNSMGYEGKNPWHDFANSHEGPNGEILSGW
;
A
#
# COMPACT_ATOMS: atom_id res chain seq x y z
N SER A 1 -24.03 11.44 4.13
CA SER A 1 -22.78 11.33 3.34
C SER A 1 -22.70 12.46 2.33
N CYS A 2 -21.59 13.19 2.30
CA CYS A 2 -21.34 14.26 1.32
C CYS A 2 -21.31 13.76 -0.14
N ALA A 3 -21.12 12.45 -0.34
CA ALA A 3 -21.19 11.80 -1.65
C ALA A 3 -22.63 11.38 -2.05
N GLY A 4 -23.65 11.72 -1.28
CA GLY A 4 -25.06 11.44 -1.60
C GLY A 4 -25.54 10.03 -1.31
N HIS A 5 -24.78 9.21 -0.59
CA HIS A 5 -25.23 7.85 -0.25
C HIS A 5 -26.40 7.89 0.77
N PRO A 6 -27.55 7.22 0.48
CA PRO A 6 -28.79 7.41 1.24
C PRO A 6 -28.78 6.82 2.66
N ARG A 7 -27.90 5.86 2.95
CA ARG A 7 -27.86 5.13 4.24
C ARG A 7 -26.54 5.25 4.98
N LEU A 8 -25.48 5.66 4.28
CA LEU A 8 -24.14 5.73 4.88
C LEU A 8 -23.97 7.07 5.60
N GLU A 9 -23.68 7.00 6.87
CA GLU A 9 -23.35 8.17 7.69
C GLU A 9 -21.83 8.33 7.78
N THR A 10 -21.33 9.49 7.37
CA THR A 10 -19.89 9.80 7.35
C THR A 10 -19.63 11.18 7.98
N PRO A 11 -19.97 11.38 9.28
CA PRO A 11 -20.00 12.73 9.86
C PRO A 11 -18.66 13.45 9.80
N ASN A 12 -17.55 12.75 10.00
CA ASN A 12 -16.22 13.35 9.95
C ASN A 12 -15.80 13.72 8.52
N ILE A 13 -16.10 12.88 7.54
CA ILE A 13 -15.85 13.17 6.12
C ILE A 13 -16.75 14.30 5.65
N ASP A 14 -18.01 14.33 6.07
CA ASP A 14 -18.97 15.38 5.75
C ASP A 14 -18.51 16.74 6.33
N ALA A 15 -18.02 16.74 7.57
CA ALA A 15 -17.45 17.94 8.19
C ALA A 15 -16.18 18.42 7.47
N LEU A 16 -15.34 17.50 6.98
CA LEU A 16 -14.18 17.86 6.15
C LEU A 16 -14.61 18.49 4.82
N ALA A 17 -15.59 17.89 4.15
CA ALA A 17 -16.14 18.40 2.89
C ALA A 17 -16.75 19.82 3.05
N GLN A 18 -17.39 20.09 4.18
CA GLN A 18 -17.94 21.43 4.48
C GLN A 18 -16.87 22.50 4.68
N ARG A 19 -15.68 22.13 5.17
CA ARG A 19 -14.55 23.05 5.43
C ARG A 19 -13.57 23.15 4.28
N GLY A 20 -13.65 22.21 3.34
CA GLY A 20 -12.72 22.08 2.23
C GLY A 20 -13.41 22.20 0.87
N VAL A 21 -12.83 21.50 -0.11
CA VAL A 21 -13.37 21.41 -1.46
C VAL A 21 -13.72 19.96 -1.77
N LEU A 22 -14.97 19.71 -2.13
CA LEU A 22 -15.42 18.41 -2.60
C LEU A 22 -15.31 18.32 -4.13
N PHE A 23 -14.59 17.35 -4.63
CA PHE A 23 -14.46 17.05 -6.06
C PHE A 23 -15.40 15.90 -6.43
N PRO A 24 -16.62 16.15 -6.92
CA PRO A 24 -17.60 15.11 -7.22
C PRO A 24 -17.23 14.26 -8.44
N LYS A 25 -16.26 14.70 -9.23
CA LYS A 25 -15.75 14.02 -10.42
C LYS A 25 -14.23 13.94 -10.34
N ALA A 26 -13.72 13.08 -9.47
CA ALA A 26 -12.29 12.78 -9.37
C ALA A 26 -12.02 11.40 -9.99
N TYR A 27 -11.04 11.32 -10.89
CA TYR A 27 -10.70 10.10 -11.62
C TYR A 27 -9.25 9.72 -11.36
N CYS A 28 -9.02 8.44 -11.06
CA CYS A 28 -7.66 7.88 -11.00
C CYS A 28 -7.14 7.59 -12.41
N GLN A 29 -5.82 7.49 -12.54
CA GLN A 29 -5.14 7.26 -13.82
C GLN A 29 -5.23 5.81 -14.31
N SER A 30 -5.58 4.88 -13.44
CA SER A 30 -5.72 3.47 -13.76
C SER A 30 -6.79 2.84 -12.87
N PRO A 31 -7.61 1.91 -13.38
CA PRO A 31 -8.56 1.16 -12.56
C PRO A 31 -7.86 0.06 -11.72
N VAL A 32 -6.56 -0.17 -11.95
CA VAL A 32 -5.77 -1.18 -11.26
C VAL A 32 -4.95 -0.53 -10.16
N CYS A 33 -4.96 -1.15 -8.97
CA CYS A 33 -4.40 -0.55 -7.76
C CYS A 33 -2.90 -0.22 -7.87
N GLY A 34 -2.07 -1.08 -8.46
CA GLY A 34 -0.64 -0.80 -8.67
C GLY A 34 -0.43 0.44 -9.54
N GLY A 35 -0.94 0.44 -10.75
CA GLY A 35 -0.81 1.57 -11.68
C GLY A 35 -1.39 2.88 -11.14
N SER A 36 -2.56 2.81 -10.48
CA SER A 36 -3.18 3.98 -9.85
C SER A 36 -2.32 4.57 -8.73
N ARG A 37 -1.78 3.70 -7.85
CA ARG A 37 -0.93 4.13 -6.73
C ARG A 37 0.39 4.71 -7.19
N MET A 38 1.04 4.08 -8.18
CA MET A 38 2.29 4.62 -8.74
C MET A 38 2.06 5.99 -9.38
N SER A 39 0.95 6.20 -10.07
CA SER A 39 0.57 7.51 -10.58
C SER A 39 0.36 8.54 -9.46
N PHE A 40 -0.27 8.13 -8.36
CA PHE A 40 -0.49 9.00 -7.21
C PHE A 40 0.82 9.39 -6.52
N TYR A 41 1.70 8.41 -6.25
CA TYR A 41 2.96 8.67 -5.55
C TYR A 41 3.99 9.43 -6.37
N THR A 42 4.00 9.25 -7.69
CA THR A 42 4.92 9.96 -8.60
C THR A 42 4.38 11.31 -9.10
N GLY A 43 3.05 11.51 -9.02
CA GLY A 43 2.40 12.65 -9.66
C GLY A 43 2.40 12.57 -11.20
N ARG A 44 2.64 11.39 -11.78
CA ARG A 44 2.82 11.19 -13.23
C ARG A 44 1.74 10.27 -13.80
N TYR A 45 1.50 10.39 -15.09
CA TYR A 45 0.60 9.49 -15.80
C TYR A 45 1.18 8.07 -15.91
N ASN A 46 0.30 7.10 -15.91
CA ASN A 46 0.63 5.67 -15.99
C ASN A 46 1.57 5.34 -17.16
N PHE A 47 1.31 5.93 -18.33
CA PHE A 47 2.17 5.80 -19.50
C PHE A 47 3.60 6.32 -19.26
N THR A 48 3.77 7.33 -18.42
CA THR A 48 5.07 7.99 -18.22
C THR A 48 5.96 7.20 -17.27
N HIS A 49 5.42 6.69 -16.15
CA HIS A 49 6.22 5.96 -15.18
C HIS A 49 6.31 4.44 -15.47
N GLY A 50 5.51 3.92 -16.38
CA GLY A 50 5.61 2.55 -16.89
C GLY A 50 5.05 1.45 -15.98
N ALA A 51 4.88 1.68 -14.67
CA ALA A 51 4.32 0.71 -13.73
C ALA A 51 2.80 0.63 -13.88
N SER A 52 2.34 0.05 -14.99
CA SER A 52 0.96 0.15 -15.49
C SER A 52 0.01 -0.89 -14.90
N TRP A 53 0.51 -1.91 -14.20
CA TRP A 53 -0.25 -3.03 -13.68
C TRP A 53 0.28 -3.50 -12.33
N ASN A 54 -0.49 -4.34 -11.63
CA ASN A 54 -0.01 -5.05 -10.46
C ASN A 54 1.14 -5.98 -10.85
N GLY A 55 2.20 -5.99 -10.08
CA GLY A 55 3.37 -6.82 -10.37
C GLY A 55 4.40 -6.17 -11.30
N ILE A 56 4.09 -5.05 -11.96
CA ILE A 56 5.08 -4.28 -12.71
C ILE A 56 5.73 -3.28 -11.73
N PRO A 57 7.05 -3.36 -11.50
CA PRO A 57 7.74 -2.48 -10.57
C PRO A 57 7.79 -1.03 -11.08
N LEU A 58 7.84 -0.08 -10.17
CA LEU A 58 8.26 1.27 -10.47
C LEU A 58 9.78 1.27 -10.63
N ASN A 59 10.26 1.80 -11.76
CA ASN A 59 11.70 1.85 -12.00
C ASN A 59 12.43 2.60 -10.89
N ILE A 60 13.54 2.05 -10.44
CA ILE A 60 14.40 2.71 -9.46
C ILE A 60 14.93 4.03 -10.08
N GLY A 61 14.83 5.11 -9.33
CA GLY A 61 15.13 6.46 -9.85
C GLY A 61 13.91 7.26 -10.28
N GLU A 62 12.73 6.65 -10.45
CA GLU A 62 11.49 7.40 -10.52
C GLU A 62 11.19 8.03 -9.16
N LYS A 63 11.26 9.35 -9.12
CA LYS A 63 11.05 10.08 -7.86
C LYS A 63 9.60 10.10 -7.44
N THR A 64 9.41 9.83 -6.17
CA THR A 64 8.11 9.83 -5.52
C THR A 64 8.02 10.96 -4.49
N LEU A 65 6.85 11.15 -3.90
CA LEU A 65 6.63 12.14 -2.85
C LEU A 65 7.67 12.03 -1.72
N GLY A 66 8.01 10.81 -1.31
CA GLY A 66 9.02 10.58 -0.27
C GLY A 66 10.41 11.10 -0.65
N ASP A 67 10.80 10.92 -1.92
CA ASP A 67 12.11 11.36 -2.41
C ASP A 67 12.24 12.89 -2.50
N TYR A 68 11.12 13.58 -2.72
CA TYR A 68 11.11 15.04 -2.72
C TYR A 68 11.07 15.64 -1.32
N LEU A 69 10.45 14.99 -0.36
CA LEU A 69 10.25 15.55 0.98
C LEU A 69 11.43 15.26 1.93
N ARG A 70 12.06 14.08 1.83
CA ARG A 70 13.19 13.75 2.73
C ARG A 70 14.36 14.74 2.68
N PRO A 71 14.80 15.25 1.51
CA PRO A 71 15.85 16.26 1.48
C PRO A 71 15.50 17.59 2.15
N LEU A 72 14.23 17.78 2.50
CA LEU A 72 13.71 18.94 3.23
C LEU A 72 13.51 18.65 4.72
N ASP A 73 14.17 17.61 5.24
CA ASP A 73 14.09 17.15 6.63
C ASP A 73 12.69 16.67 7.08
N TYR A 74 11.82 16.29 6.13
CA TYR A 74 10.57 15.64 6.46
C TYR A 74 10.78 14.13 6.64
N ARG A 75 10.29 13.60 7.75
CA ARG A 75 10.06 12.16 7.89
C ARG A 75 8.79 11.79 7.12
N VAL A 76 8.92 10.88 6.17
CA VAL A 76 7.81 10.45 5.32
C VAL A 76 7.51 9.00 5.62
N ALA A 77 6.50 8.75 6.42
CA ALA A 77 6.14 7.42 6.90
C ALA A 77 4.95 6.85 6.12
N LEU A 78 4.98 5.54 5.90
CA LEU A 78 3.90 4.77 5.31
C LEU A 78 3.06 4.10 6.39
N VAL A 79 1.75 4.36 6.35
CA VAL A 79 0.74 3.61 7.08
C VAL A 79 -0.22 2.99 6.07
N GLY A 80 -0.30 1.68 6.03
CA GLY A 80 -1.14 0.94 5.09
C GLY A 80 -0.37 0.43 3.87
N LYS A 81 -0.91 0.60 2.67
CA LYS A 81 -0.52 -0.13 1.46
C LYS A 81 0.11 0.76 0.40
N THR A 82 1.25 0.34 -0.17
CA THR A 82 1.79 0.90 -1.42
C THR A 82 1.40 0.09 -2.64
N HIS A 83 1.32 -1.22 -2.52
CA HIS A 83 1.18 -2.17 -3.63
C HIS A 83 2.29 -1.99 -4.68
N MET A 84 3.43 -1.54 -4.25
CA MET A 84 4.61 -1.42 -5.09
C MET A 84 5.37 -2.74 -5.12
N ASN A 85 5.85 -3.14 -6.28
CA ASN A 85 6.83 -4.21 -6.42
C ASN A 85 8.23 -3.61 -6.48
N ALA A 86 9.20 -4.31 -5.89
CA ALA A 86 10.58 -3.90 -5.96
C ALA A 86 11.15 -4.07 -7.38
N ASP A 87 11.88 -3.08 -7.86
CA ASP A 87 12.66 -3.15 -9.11
C ASP A 87 13.99 -3.85 -8.86
N ILE A 88 13.92 -5.18 -8.81
CA ILE A 88 15.09 -6.05 -8.54
C ILE A 88 16.20 -5.82 -9.57
N GLU A 89 15.83 -5.78 -10.84
CA GLU A 89 16.80 -5.60 -11.93
C GLU A 89 17.48 -4.22 -11.86
N GLY A 90 16.71 -3.20 -11.49
CA GLY A 90 17.24 -1.86 -11.24
C GLY A 90 18.20 -1.81 -10.06
N MET A 91 17.89 -2.48 -8.96
CA MET A 91 18.77 -2.59 -7.81
C MET A 91 20.08 -3.29 -8.15
N GLU A 92 20.02 -4.41 -8.88
CA GLU A 92 21.21 -5.14 -9.34
C GLU A 92 22.10 -4.27 -10.24
N ARG A 93 21.49 -3.58 -11.21
CA ARG A 93 22.20 -2.67 -12.11
C ARG A 93 22.91 -1.53 -11.40
N LEU A 94 22.34 -1.05 -10.30
CA LEU A 94 22.87 0.06 -9.50
C LEU A 94 23.72 -0.40 -8.32
N ASN A 95 23.91 -1.72 -8.15
CA ASN A 95 24.62 -2.33 -7.03
C ASN A 95 24.03 -1.93 -5.65
N ILE A 96 22.72 -1.80 -5.58
CA ILE A 96 22.01 -1.56 -4.32
C ILE A 96 21.80 -2.89 -3.61
N ASP A 97 22.30 -2.99 -2.38
CA ASP A 97 22.05 -4.17 -1.55
C ASP A 97 20.56 -4.25 -1.21
N ARG A 98 19.93 -5.35 -1.59
CA ARG A 98 18.48 -5.61 -1.37
C ARG A 98 18.07 -5.55 0.10
N LYS A 99 19.00 -5.75 1.03
CA LYS A 99 18.76 -5.68 2.48
C LYS A 99 19.07 -4.31 3.08
N SER A 100 19.50 -3.37 2.26
CA SER A 100 19.83 -2.02 2.73
C SER A 100 18.57 -1.18 3.02
N PRO A 101 18.67 -0.17 3.90
CA PRO A 101 17.60 0.80 4.08
C PRO A 101 17.22 1.55 2.78
N GLU A 102 18.18 1.74 1.88
CA GLU A 102 17.96 2.34 0.56
C GLU A 102 17.03 1.47 -0.28
N ALA A 103 17.24 0.15 -0.30
CA ALA A 103 16.38 -0.78 -1.02
C ALA A 103 14.95 -0.77 -0.47
N VAL A 104 14.78 -0.69 0.85
CA VAL A 104 13.46 -0.56 1.49
C VAL A 104 12.74 0.69 1.02
N LEU A 105 13.40 1.85 1.07
CA LEU A 105 12.81 3.11 0.62
C LEU A 105 12.46 3.07 -0.87
N ALA A 106 13.35 2.53 -1.71
CA ALA A 106 13.11 2.39 -3.14
C ALA A 106 11.92 1.46 -3.45
N SER A 107 11.70 0.44 -2.62
CA SER A 107 10.58 -0.51 -2.76
C SER A 107 9.27 -0.04 -2.16
N GLU A 108 9.26 1.06 -1.42
CA GLU A 108 8.08 1.62 -0.74
C GLU A 108 7.78 3.06 -1.18
N CYS A 109 8.03 3.37 -2.44
CA CYS A 109 7.78 4.69 -3.02
C CYS A 109 8.44 5.84 -2.24
N GLY A 110 9.63 5.61 -1.69
CA GLY A 110 10.35 6.59 -0.91
C GLY A 110 9.82 6.79 0.51
N PHE A 111 8.88 5.98 0.96
CA PHE A 111 8.34 6.04 2.31
C PHE A 111 9.09 5.11 3.27
N GLU A 112 9.25 5.56 4.50
CA GLU A 112 9.66 4.70 5.61
C GLU A 112 8.45 3.82 6.03
N PRO A 113 8.52 2.49 5.96
CA PRO A 113 7.43 1.64 6.41
C PRO A 113 7.30 1.74 7.94
N TYR A 114 6.16 2.27 8.38
CA TYR A 114 5.83 2.41 9.81
C TYR A 114 4.80 1.38 10.26
N GLU A 115 3.64 1.38 9.62
CA GLU A 115 2.59 0.36 9.79
C GLU A 115 2.10 -0.09 8.41
N ARG A 116 2.98 -0.78 7.72
CA ARG A 116 2.71 -1.27 6.38
C ARG A 116 1.84 -2.52 6.41
N ASP A 117 0.84 -2.58 5.54
CA ASP A 117 0.06 -3.78 5.26
C ASP A 117 -0.42 -3.78 3.80
N ASP A 118 0.07 -4.73 3.01
CA ASP A 118 -0.37 -4.96 1.63
C ASP A 118 -1.38 -6.12 1.51
N GLY A 119 -1.87 -6.65 2.63
CA GLY A 119 -2.89 -7.68 2.67
C GLY A 119 -2.39 -9.06 2.22
N LEU A 120 -3.23 -9.79 1.44
CA LEU A 120 -2.95 -11.15 0.96
C LEU A 120 -1.65 -11.29 0.16
N TRP A 121 -1.22 -10.23 -0.49
CA TRP A 121 -0.07 -10.20 -1.37
C TRP A 121 1.17 -9.75 -0.62
N GLY A 122 1.42 -10.37 0.53
CA GLY A 122 2.69 -10.22 1.23
C GLY A 122 3.84 -10.51 0.27
N TRP A 123 4.84 -9.66 0.31
CA TRP A 123 6.06 -9.76 -0.47
C TRP A 123 6.73 -11.12 -0.29
N SER A 124 7.44 -11.57 -1.30
CA SER A 124 8.29 -12.75 -1.20
C SER A 124 9.20 -12.62 0.03
N ASP A 125 9.36 -13.70 0.77
CA ASP A 125 10.13 -13.81 2.02
C ASP A 125 11.57 -13.24 1.95
N ASP A 126 12.05 -12.95 0.75
CA ASP A 126 13.43 -12.53 0.48
C ASP A 126 13.68 -11.01 0.62
N PHE A 127 12.64 -10.17 0.71
CA PHE A 127 12.83 -8.74 0.47
C PHE A 127 12.54 -7.81 1.63
N ILE A 128 11.43 -8.02 2.29
CA ILE A 128 11.02 -7.23 3.45
C ILE A 128 10.55 -8.21 4.51
N PRO A 129 10.95 -8.05 5.76
CA PRO A 129 10.43 -8.90 6.82
C PRO A 129 8.92 -8.99 6.73
N ASN A 130 8.36 -10.18 6.80
CA ASN A 130 6.92 -10.46 6.87
C ASN A 130 6.28 -9.89 8.15
N ASP A 131 6.91 -8.90 8.73
CA ASP A 131 6.56 -8.25 9.95
C ASP A 131 5.53 -7.14 9.67
N LEU A 132 4.37 -7.56 9.17
CA LEU A 132 3.25 -6.65 8.98
C LEU A 132 2.69 -6.26 10.34
N ALA A 133 2.58 -4.96 10.59
CA ALA A 133 2.10 -4.42 11.87
C ALA A 133 0.74 -4.99 12.28
N TYR A 134 -0.15 -5.22 11.32
CA TYR A 134 -1.46 -5.83 11.56
C TYR A 134 -1.36 -7.30 11.98
N ASN A 135 -0.47 -8.07 11.38
CA ASN A 135 -0.23 -9.46 11.77
C ASN A 135 0.29 -9.54 13.21
N ASN A 136 1.22 -8.66 13.57
CA ASN A 136 1.73 -8.58 14.94
C ASN A 136 0.64 -8.19 15.93
N TYR A 137 -0.21 -7.24 15.58
CA TYR A 137 -1.37 -6.89 16.40
C TYR A 137 -2.30 -8.10 16.60
N LEU A 138 -2.65 -8.82 15.55
CA LEU A 138 -3.50 -10.01 15.65
C LEU A 138 -2.87 -11.10 16.50
N ASN A 139 -1.58 -11.36 16.32
CA ASN A 139 -0.84 -12.32 17.15
C ASN A 139 -0.86 -11.90 18.63
N SER A 140 -0.76 -10.62 18.94
CA SER A 140 -0.88 -10.11 20.31
C SER A 140 -2.28 -10.31 20.90
N MET A 141 -3.31 -10.42 20.05
CA MET A 141 -4.69 -10.71 20.43
C MET A 141 -5.01 -12.21 20.48
N GLY A 142 -4.01 -13.07 20.27
CA GLY A 142 -4.16 -14.53 20.38
C GLY A 142 -4.36 -15.26 19.05
N TYR A 143 -4.17 -14.59 17.90
CA TYR A 143 -4.16 -15.27 16.62
C TYR A 143 -2.86 -16.08 16.46
N GLU A 144 -2.96 -17.36 16.18
CA GLU A 144 -1.82 -18.28 16.10
C GLU A 144 -1.36 -18.56 14.65
N GLY A 145 -2.08 -18.05 13.65
CA GLY A 145 -1.76 -18.24 12.23
C GLY A 145 -0.57 -17.40 11.78
N LYS A 146 0.03 -17.80 10.67
CA LYS A 146 1.18 -17.08 10.08
C LYS A 146 0.76 -15.94 9.16
N ASN A 147 -0.38 -16.09 8.51
CA ASN A 147 -0.89 -15.10 7.56
C ASN A 147 -2.42 -15.00 7.69
N PRO A 148 -2.91 -14.03 8.47
CA PRO A 148 -4.35 -13.88 8.71
C PRO A 148 -5.16 -13.68 7.43
N TRP A 149 -4.62 -12.99 6.45
CA TRP A 149 -5.29 -12.78 5.17
C TRP A 149 -5.45 -14.06 4.34
N HIS A 150 -4.43 -14.91 4.34
CA HIS A 150 -4.48 -16.21 3.68
C HIS A 150 -5.46 -17.14 4.39
N ASP A 151 -5.40 -17.17 5.72
CA ASP A 151 -6.27 -18.01 6.53
C ASP A 151 -7.73 -17.57 6.40
N PHE A 152 -7.98 -16.26 6.36
CA PHE A 152 -9.29 -15.70 6.09
C PHE A 152 -9.81 -16.06 4.69
N ALA A 153 -9.00 -15.90 3.65
CA ALA A 153 -9.38 -16.23 2.29
C ALA A 153 -9.70 -17.73 2.12
N ASN A 154 -8.97 -18.60 2.81
CA ASN A 154 -9.20 -20.04 2.75
C ASN A 154 -10.33 -20.51 3.67
N SER A 155 -10.74 -19.75 4.67
CA SER A 155 -11.83 -20.09 5.57
C SER A 155 -13.23 -20.03 4.92
N HIS A 156 -13.33 -19.46 3.72
CA HIS A 156 -14.58 -19.42 2.96
C HIS A 156 -15.02 -20.76 2.38
N GLU A 157 -14.17 -21.76 2.44
CA GLU A 157 -14.50 -23.13 1.99
C GLU A 157 -15.16 -23.99 3.07
N GLY A 158 -15.48 -23.42 4.22
CA GLY A 158 -16.27 -24.09 5.24
C GLY A 158 -17.69 -24.39 4.73
N PRO A 159 -18.27 -25.58 5.05
CA PRO A 159 -19.53 -26.04 4.48
C PRO A 159 -20.74 -25.12 4.78
N ASN A 160 -20.61 -24.11 5.59
CA ASN A 160 -21.68 -23.23 6.02
C ASN A 160 -21.44 -21.74 5.73
N GLY A 161 -20.35 -21.36 5.06
CA GLY A 161 -20.06 -19.93 4.85
C GLY A 161 -19.92 -19.14 6.16
N GLU A 162 -19.62 -19.80 7.25
CA GLU A 162 -19.35 -19.17 8.53
C GLU A 162 -18.05 -18.39 8.42
N ILE A 163 -18.18 -17.07 8.26
CA ILE A 163 -17.09 -16.13 8.54
C ILE A 163 -16.65 -16.45 9.96
N LEU A 164 -15.38 -16.74 10.16
CA LEU A 164 -14.84 -16.93 11.48
C LEU A 164 -15.30 -15.77 12.37
N SER A 165 -16.25 -16.09 13.26
CA SER A 165 -16.77 -15.16 14.24
C SER A 165 -15.66 -14.86 15.22
N GLY A 166 -14.94 -13.80 14.98
CA GLY A 166 -13.82 -13.45 15.85
C GLY A 166 -13.03 -12.23 15.37
N TRP A 167 -13.47 -11.66 14.27
CA TRP A 167 -12.86 -10.46 13.70
C TRP A 167 -13.68 -9.21 14.00
#